data_ae09d7ace9a15435e1414efdfe96c0e1
#
_entry.id   ae09d7ace9a15435e1414efdfe96c0e1
#
_cell.length_a   1.000
_cell.length_b   1.000
_cell.length_c   1.000
_cell.angle_alpha   90.00
_cell.angle_beta   90.00
_cell.angle_gamma   90.00
#
_symmetry.space_group_name_H-M   'P 1'
#
loop_
_entity.id
_entity.type
_entity.pdbx_description
1 polymer ?
#
loop_
_entity_poly.entity_id
_entity_poly.type
_entity_poly.pdbx_seq_one_letter_code
_entity_poly.pdbx_strand_id
1 'polypeptide(L)'
;LAGVANAAGELLSQDYRTTPVEAGSDAGIDRIVTSIERAAHGAGISPSQLSGVGIAIAGLVESETGVLHTSPNMPGWKDVPIRSLLGSRLGLDIYVINDASAAALGEGCYGAGRGVANLVYLTVSTGIGAGIIAGGRLYCGANGTAGELGHMIIEADGPPCACGGHGCLEALASGTAMAKEAISRIQAGARSSLGRMAGGDIDNITARHIELAARQGDGLAQGVIARAAHYLGLGLANIVNIFDPELIIIGGGVAKMWDLLVEPAIQRMQARAYALWHFRVRVVPAELGDRAGVLGAVAFVLQHRSAEKGQ
;
A
#
# COMPACT_ATOMS: atom_id res chain seq x y z
N LEU A 1 -8.36 7.60 -8.27
CA LEU A 1 -7.76 8.93 -8.37
C LEU A 1 -6.86 8.98 -9.60
N ALA A 2 -7.11 9.91 -10.53
CA ALA A 2 -6.19 10.28 -11.60
C ALA A 2 -5.60 11.66 -11.30
N GLY A 3 -4.37 11.91 -11.77
CA GLY A 3 -3.75 13.22 -11.62
C GLY A 3 -2.77 13.50 -12.73
N VAL A 4 -2.66 14.75 -13.14
CA VAL A 4 -1.60 15.26 -14.01
C VAL A 4 -0.57 15.96 -13.13
N ALA A 5 0.68 15.59 -13.30
CA ALA A 5 1.78 16.22 -12.58
C ALA A 5 2.94 16.55 -13.52
N ASN A 6 3.74 17.54 -13.13
CA ASN A 6 5.01 17.81 -13.78
C ASN A 6 6.14 16.92 -13.21
N ALA A 7 7.32 17.02 -13.79
CA ALA A 7 8.50 16.24 -13.37
C ALA A 7 8.96 16.54 -11.93
N ALA A 8 8.60 17.68 -11.37
CA ALA A 8 8.89 18.05 -9.98
C ALA A 8 7.91 17.42 -8.97
N GLY A 9 6.90 16.67 -9.44
CA GLY A 9 5.88 16.07 -8.59
C GLY A 9 4.76 17.04 -8.19
N GLU A 10 4.66 18.19 -8.82
CA GLU A 10 3.55 19.12 -8.58
C GLU A 10 2.31 18.64 -9.32
N LEU A 11 1.24 18.38 -8.59
CA LEU A 11 -0.06 18.02 -9.14
C LEU A 11 -0.75 19.25 -9.72
N LEU A 12 -0.95 19.25 -11.04
CA LEU A 12 -1.58 20.33 -11.79
C LEU A 12 -3.12 20.19 -11.80
N SER A 13 -3.60 18.95 -11.79
CA SER A 13 -5.03 18.62 -11.74
C SER A 13 -5.26 17.24 -11.17
N GLN A 14 -6.51 16.98 -10.75
CA GLN A 14 -6.94 15.68 -10.24
C GLN A 14 -8.39 15.39 -10.64
N ASP A 15 -8.71 14.10 -10.89
CA ASP A 15 -10.08 13.58 -11.03
C ASP A 15 -10.27 12.37 -10.12
N TYR A 16 -11.26 12.42 -9.24
CA TYR A 16 -11.58 11.32 -8.33
C TYR A 16 -12.85 10.62 -8.75
N ARG A 17 -12.78 9.31 -8.95
CA ARG A 17 -13.91 8.46 -9.29
C ARG A 17 -13.83 7.11 -8.59
N THR A 18 -14.98 6.58 -8.24
CA THR A 18 -15.09 5.20 -7.79
C THR A 18 -14.94 4.25 -8.98
N THR A 19 -14.24 3.14 -8.78
CA THR A 19 -14.10 2.07 -9.77
C THR A 19 -15.38 1.24 -9.79
N PRO A 20 -16.03 1.00 -10.95
CA PRO A 20 -17.23 0.18 -11.04
C PRO A 20 -16.85 -1.31 -11.03
N VAL A 21 -16.48 -1.82 -9.87
CA VAL A 21 -15.90 -3.17 -9.72
C VAL A 21 -16.83 -4.26 -10.24
N GLU A 22 -18.13 -4.13 -9.98
CA GLU A 22 -19.14 -5.12 -10.38
C GLU A 22 -19.43 -5.12 -11.89
N ALA A 23 -19.07 -4.06 -12.61
CA ALA A 23 -19.33 -3.92 -14.04
C ALA A 23 -18.24 -4.57 -14.93
N GLY A 24 -17.25 -5.21 -14.33
CA GLY A 24 -16.17 -5.91 -15.03
C GLY A 24 -15.00 -5.01 -15.47
N SER A 25 -14.00 -5.64 -16.10
CA SER A 25 -12.75 -4.96 -16.48
C SER A 25 -12.96 -3.89 -17.56
N ASP A 26 -13.81 -4.12 -18.54
CA ASP A 26 -14.04 -3.17 -19.65
C ASP A 26 -14.60 -1.84 -19.13
N ALA A 27 -15.61 -1.88 -18.27
CA ALA A 27 -16.17 -0.69 -17.64
C ALA A 27 -15.15 0.02 -16.73
N GLY A 28 -14.27 -0.75 -16.09
CA GLY A 28 -13.15 -0.22 -15.31
C GLY A 28 -12.14 0.52 -16.19
N ILE A 29 -11.76 -0.06 -17.32
CA ILE A 29 -10.87 0.57 -18.30
C ILE A 29 -11.49 1.85 -18.88
N ASP A 30 -12.78 1.85 -19.23
CA ASP A 30 -13.49 3.05 -19.68
C ASP A 30 -13.46 4.16 -18.63
N ARG A 31 -13.60 3.77 -17.36
CA ARG A 31 -13.52 4.71 -16.23
C ARG A 31 -12.13 5.30 -16.07
N ILE A 32 -11.09 4.51 -16.26
CA ILE A 32 -9.69 4.96 -16.21
C ILE A 32 -9.44 5.96 -17.35
N VAL A 33 -9.83 5.66 -18.58
CA VAL A 33 -9.70 6.57 -19.73
C VAL A 33 -10.40 7.90 -19.44
N THR A 34 -11.67 7.85 -19.03
CA THR A 34 -12.43 9.07 -18.67
C THR A 34 -11.75 9.90 -17.59
N SER A 35 -11.17 9.26 -16.56
CA SER A 35 -10.46 9.97 -15.49
C SER A 35 -9.17 10.63 -15.99
N ILE A 36 -8.43 9.97 -16.88
CA ILE A 36 -7.20 10.52 -17.49
C ILE A 36 -7.54 11.74 -18.35
N GLU A 37 -8.56 11.64 -19.23
CA GLU A 37 -9.00 12.72 -20.08
C GLU A 37 -9.44 13.94 -19.27
N ARG A 38 -10.21 13.72 -18.19
CA ARG A 38 -10.65 14.81 -17.31
C ARG A 38 -9.50 15.45 -16.55
N ALA A 39 -8.57 14.66 -16.06
CA ALA A 39 -7.40 15.18 -15.39
C ALA A 39 -6.55 16.03 -16.37
N ALA A 40 -6.37 15.59 -17.63
CA ALA A 40 -5.68 16.35 -18.67
C ALA A 40 -6.38 17.69 -18.95
N HIS A 41 -7.70 17.67 -19.19
CA HIS A 41 -8.49 18.90 -19.40
C HIS A 41 -8.42 19.84 -18.18
N GLY A 42 -8.47 19.29 -16.96
CA GLY A 42 -8.32 20.07 -15.72
C GLY A 42 -6.97 20.77 -15.59
N ALA A 43 -5.92 20.22 -16.23
CA ALA A 43 -4.59 20.82 -16.34
C ALA A 43 -4.48 21.78 -17.56
N GLY A 44 -5.52 21.97 -18.34
CA GLY A 44 -5.52 22.82 -19.53
C GLY A 44 -4.78 22.22 -20.74
N ILE A 45 -4.60 20.89 -20.80
CA ILE A 45 -3.91 20.20 -21.89
C ILE A 45 -4.79 19.11 -22.49
N SER A 46 -4.49 18.70 -23.73
CA SER A 46 -5.07 17.50 -24.31
C SER A 46 -4.33 16.25 -23.84
N PRO A 47 -4.99 15.06 -23.80
CA PRO A 47 -4.32 13.81 -23.44
C PRO A 47 -3.07 13.52 -24.29
N SER A 48 -3.07 13.87 -25.57
CA SER A 48 -1.94 13.69 -26.48
C SER A 48 -0.68 14.50 -26.11
N GLN A 49 -0.78 15.48 -25.23
CA GLN A 49 0.36 16.27 -24.73
C GLN A 49 1.00 15.64 -23.48
N LEU A 50 0.42 14.57 -22.92
CA LEU A 50 1.01 13.81 -21.84
C LEU A 50 2.26 13.08 -22.36
N SER A 51 3.30 13.07 -21.55
CA SER A 51 4.53 12.34 -21.87
C SER A 51 4.37 10.82 -21.72
N GLY A 52 3.38 10.36 -21.00
CA GLY A 52 3.06 8.95 -20.72
C GLY A 52 2.08 8.86 -19.56
N VAL A 53 1.56 7.67 -19.33
CA VAL A 53 0.59 7.40 -18.26
C VAL A 53 1.09 6.29 -17.35
N GLY A 54 1.17 6.55 -16.05
CA GLY A 54 1.45 5.57 -15.02
C GLY A 54 0.15 5.10 -14.35
N ILE A 55 0.00 3.80 -14.20
CA ILE A 55 -1.14 3.18 -13.52
C ILE A 55 -0.66 2.44 -12.28
N ALA A 56 -1.03 2.94 -11.11
CA ALA A 56 -0.83 2.25 -9.84
C ALA A 56 -2.09 1.45 -9.49
N ILE A 57 -1.96 0.15 -9.35
CA ILE A 57 -3.12 -0.74 -9.15
C ILE A 57 -2.81 -1.81 -8.10
N ALA A 58 -3.79 -2.05 -7.21
CA ALA A 58 -3.68 -3.11 -6.20
C ALA A 58 -3.78 -4.48 -6.86
N GLY A 59 -2.84 -5.37 -6.55
CA GLY A 59 -2.83 -6.74 -7.03
C GLY A 59 -1.50 -7.19 -7.59
N LEU A 60 -1.50 -8.41 -8.15
CA LEU A 60 -0.34 -9.01 -8.78
C LEU A 60 -0.17 -8.46 -10.20
N VAL A 61 0.81 -7.59 -10.36
CA VAL A 61 1.11 -6.88 -11.61
C VAL A 61 2.44 -7.33 -12.17
N GLU A 62 2.46 -7.75 -13.43
CA GLU A 62 3.67 -7.92 -14.20
C GLU A 62 4.01 -6.59 -14.89
N SER A 63 4.91 -5.82 -14.30
CA SER A 63 5.17 -4.44 -14.76
C SER A 63 5.82 -4.37 -16.14
N GLU A 64 6.55 -5.38 -16.58
CA GLU A 64 7.17 -5.43 -17.90
C GLU A 64 6.15 -5.53 -19.03
N THR A 65 5.14 -6.36 -18.87
CA THR A 65 4.06 -6.54 -19.87
C THR A 65 2.87 -5.62 -19.63
N GLY A 66 2.71 -5.11 -18.40
CA GLY A 66 1.57 -4.31 -17.96
C GLY A 66 0.28 -5.11 -17.80
N VAL A 67 0.42 -6.40 -17.46
CA VAL A 67 -0.70 -7.30 -17.17
C VAL A 67 -0.99 -7.33 -15.68
N LEU A 68 -2.26 -7.16 -15.32
CA LEU A 68 -2.78 -7.43 -13.99
C LEU A 68 -3.28 -8.87 -13.95
N HIS A 69 -2.59 -9.75 -13.22
CA HIS A 69 -3.00 -11.15 -13.10
C HIS A 69 -4.19 -11.35 -12.19
N THR A 70 -4.16 -10.73 -11.01
CA THR A 70 -5.27 -10.77 -10.04
C THR A 70 -5.28 -9.51 -9.19
N SER A 71 -6.46 -9.14 -8.68
CA SER A 71 -6.59 -8.07 -7.71
C SER A 71 -7.56 -8.47 -6.60
N PRO A 72 -7.18 -8.31 -5.32
CA PRO A 72 -8.07 -8.59 -4.20
C PRO A 72 -9.26 -7.61 -4.14
N ASN A 73 -9.09 -6.41 -4.71
CA ASN A 73 -10.07 -5.34 -4.68
C ASN A 73 -10.98 -5.30 -5.91
N MET A 74 -10.68 -6.10 -6.93
CA MET A 74 -11.40 -6.14 -8.20
C MET A 74 -11.69 -7.59 -8.61
N PRO A 75 -12.65 -8.26 -7.96
CA PRO A 75 -13.08 -9.60 -8.32
C PRO A 75 -13.45 -9.65 -9.81
N GLY A 76 -12.95 -10.66 -10.52
CA GLY A 76 -13.19 -10.81 -11.96
C GLY A 76 -12.16 -10.13 -12.86
N TRP A 77 -11.26 -9.30 -12.35
CA TRP A 77 -10.11 -8.82 -13.10
C TRP A 77 -9.00 -9.89 -13.05
N LYS A 78 -8.94 -10.70 -14.08
CA LYS A 78 -7.97 -11.78 -14.23
C LYS A 78 -7.26 -11.67 -15.56
N ASP A 79 -5.92 -11.66 -15.52
CA ASP A 79 -5.04 -11.57 -16.69
C ASP A 79 -5.43 -10.41 -17.64
N VAL A 80 -5.71 -9.22 -17.03
CA VAL A 80 -6.13 -8.03 -17.78
C VAL A 80 -4.90 -7.30 -18.33
N PRO A 81 -4.76 -7.18 -19.68
CA PRO A 81 -3.61 -6.52 -20.32
C PRO A 81 -3.79 -4.99 -20.32
N ILE A 82 -3.67 -4.37 -19.13
CA ILE A 82 -3.95 -2.94 -18.90
C ILE A 82 -3.16 -2.05 -19.84
N ARG A 83 -1.84 -2.31 -20.01
CA ARG A 83 -0.97 -1.53 -20.91
C ARG A 83 -1.52 -1.51 -22.32
N SER A 84 -1.85 -2.66 -22.89
CA SER A 84 -2.35 -2.79 -24.26
C SER A 84 -3.70 -2.11 -24.43
N LEU A 85 -4.63 -2.34 -23.48
CA LEU A 85 -5.99 -1.79 -23.55
C LEU A 85 -6.00 -0.26 -23.45
N LEU A 86 -5.23 0.32 -22.55
CA LEU A 86 -5.15 1.77 -22.42
C LEU A 86 -4.29 2.40 -23.51
N GLY A 87 -3.19 1.75 -23.92
CA GLY A 87 -2.34 2.23 -24.99
C GLY A 87 -3.08 2.36 -26.32
N SER A 88 -3.89 1.36 -26.70
CA SER A 88 -4.71 1.41 -27.92
C SER A 88 -5.79 2.49 -27.90
N ARG A 89 -6.32 2.84 -26.72
CA ARG A 89 -7.38 3.85 -26.59
C ARG A 89 -6.85 5.28 -26.51
N LEU A 90 -5.70 5.46 -25.85
CA LEU A 90 -5.15 6.79 -25.60
C LEU A 90 -4.06 7.19 -26.61
N GLY A 91 -3.46 6.22 -27.30
CA GLY A 91 -2.30 6.48 -28.17
C GLY A 91 -1.05 6.93 -27.40
N LEU A 92 -0.91 6.49 -26.16
CA LEU A 92 0.18 6.90 -25.24
C LEU A 92 0.93 5.68 -24.70
N ASP A 93 2.15 5.90 -24.25
CA ASP A 93 2.92 4.91 -23.50
C ASP A 93 2.29 4.73 -22.11
N ILE A 94 1.99 3.48 -21.78
CA ILE A 94 1.35 3.10 -20.50
C ILE A 94 2.32 2.26 -19.68
N TYR A 95 2.51 2.65 -18.42
CA TYR A 95 3.33 1.95 -17.45
C TYR A 95 2.45 1.51 -16.29
N VAL A 96 2.50 0.23 -15.94
CA VAL A 96 1.64 -0.35 -14.89
C VAL A 96 2.51 -0.87 -13.75
N ILE A 97 2.14 -0.55 -12.54
CA ILE A 97 2.88 -0.88 -11.32
C ILE A 97 1.92 -1.23 -10.18
N ASN A 98 2.37 -2.07 -9.25
CA ASN A 98 1.63 -2.30 -8.01
C ASN A 98 1.50 -1.00 -7.19
N ASP A 99 0.38 -0.82 -6.50
CA ASP A 99 0.04 0.41 -5.76
C ASP A 99 1.00 0.72 -4.59
N ALA A 100 1.43 -0.30 -3.84
CA ALA A 100 2.38 -0.11 -2.75
C ALA A 100 3.80 0.20 -3.27
N SER A 101 4.20 -0.43 -4.38
CA SER A 101 5.45 -0.11 -5.09
C SER A 101 5.43 1.32 -5.65
N ALA A 102 4.28 1.76 -6.20
CA ALA A 102 4.11 3.14 -6.60
C ALA A 102 4.22 4.09 -5.40
N ALA A 103 3.56 3.78 -4.28
CA ALA A 103 3.66 4.61 -3.09
C ALA A 103 5.11 4.71 -2.55
N ALA A 104 5.89 3.61 -2.63
CA ALA A 104 7.32 3.63 -2.29
C ALA A 104 8.11 4.59 -3.18
N LEU A 105 7.87 4.57 -4.50
CA LEU A 105 8.48 5.52 -5.44
C LEU A 105 8.04 6.96 -5.16
N GLY A 106 6.76 7.18 -4.90
CA GLY A 106 6.22 8.49 -4.57
C GLY A 106 6.90 9.08 -3.35
N GLU A 107 6.92 8.35 -2.24
CA GLU A 107 7.59 8.76 -1.00
C GLU A 107 9.11 8.92 -1.19
N GLY A 108 9.74 8.04 -1.97
CA GLY A 108 11.17 8.11 -2.27
C GLY A 108 11.56 9.34 -3.10
N CYS A 109 10.73 9.73 -4.07
CA CYS A 109 11.03 10.86 -4.96
C CYS A 109 10.53 12.19 -4.41
N TYR A 110 9.35 12.24 -3.77
CA TYR A 110 8.65 13.47 -3.47
C TYR A 110 8.23 13.63 -2.00
N GLY A 111 8.35 12.58 -1.18
CA GLY A 111 7.90 12.55 0.22
C GLY A 111 9.04 12.33 1.22
N ALA A 112 8.75 11.57 2.26
CA ALA A 112 9.63 11.31 3.41
C ALA A 112 10.96 10.63 3.05
N GLY A 113 11.03 9.97 1.88
CA GLY A 113 12.21 9.23 1.40
C GLY A 113 13.17 10.02 0.52
N ARG A 114 12.95 11.31 0.29
CA ARG A 114 13.82 12.10 -0.59
C ARG A 114 15.29 12.04 -0.18
N GLY A 115 16.15 11.69 -1.16
CA GLY A 115 17.59 11.60 -0.96
C GLY A 115 18.06 10.32 -0.26
N VAL A 116 17.15 9.36 0.01
CA VAL A 116 17.47 8.07 0.62
C VAL A 116 17.56 7.01 -0.48
N ALA A 117 18.68 6.28 -0.53
CA ALA A 117 18.92 5.28 -1.57
C ALA A 117 18.34 3.90 -1.21
N ASN A 118 18.24 3.57 0.06
CA ASN A 118 17.76 2.26 0.52
C ASN A 118 16.61 2.46 1.51
N LEU A 119 15.39 2.27 1.06
CA LEU A 119 14.21 2.42 1.90
C LEU A 119 13.17 1.32 1.62
N VAL A 120 12.35 1.06 2.64
CA VAL A 120 11.16 0.23 2.52
C VAL A 120 9.95 1.08 2.88
N TYR A 121 8.98 1.12 1.99
CA TYR A 121 7.65 1.66 2.27
C TYR A 121 6.73 0.52 2.67
N LEU A 122 5.96 0.72 3.74
CA LEU A 122 4.96 -0.23 4.21
C LEU A 122 3.63 0.50 4.38
N THR A 123 2.59 0.05 3.70
CA THR A 123 1.23 0.54 3.96
C THR A 123 0.51 -0.42 4.90
N VAL A 124 0.02 0.09 6.04
CA VAL A 124 -0.81 -0.65 6.99
C VAL A 124 -2.21 -0.05 6.95
N SER A 125 -3.12 -0.77 6.31
CA SER A 125 -4.51 -0.34 6.05
C SER A 125 -5.46 -1.53 6.21
N THR A 126 -6.42 -1.72 5.32
CA THR A 126 -7.24 -2.94 5.23
C THR A 126 -6.36 -4.19 5.14
N GLY A 127 -5.31 -4.14 4.29
CA GLY A 127 -4.22 -5.11 4.21
C GLY A 127 -2.87 -4.50 4.58
N ILE A 128 -1.79 -5.21 4.24
CA ILE A 128 -0.41 -4.74 4.36
C ILE A 128 0.30 -4.95 3.02
N GLY A 129 0.61 -3.85 2.34
CA GLY A 129 1.43 -3.84 1.13
C GLY A 129 2.79 -3.19 1.38
N ALA A 130 3.76 -3.43 0.50
CA ALA A 130 5.06 -2.79 0.59
C ALA A 130 5.70 -2.51 -0.76
N GLY A 131 6.70 -1.64 -0.76
CA GLY A 131 7.60 -1.41 -1.89
C GLY A 131 9.01 -1.17 -1.38
N ILE A 132 10.00 -1.59 -2.15
CA ILE A 132 11.40 -1.60 -1.76
C ILE A 132 12.19 -0.74 -2.75
N ILE A 133 12.92 0.23 -2.26
CA ILE A 133 13.92 0.98 -3.02
C ILE A 133 15.30 0.50 -2.57
N ALA A 134 16.09 0.01 -3.51
CA ALA A 134 17.47 -0.43 -3.29
C ALA A 134 18.41 0.28 -4.26
N GLY A 135 19.44 0.94 -3.74
CA GLY A 135 20.36 1.73 -4.56
C GLY A 135 19.67 2.86 -5.36
N GLY A 136 18.61 3.46 -4.82
CA GLY A 136 17.82 4.53 -5.46
C GLY A 136 16.83 4.05 -6.53
N ARG A 137 16.67 2.73 -6.70
CA ARG A 137 15.78 2.14 -7.72
C ARG A 137 14.75 1.22 -7.07
N LEU A 138 13.55 1.16 -7.65
CA LEU A 138 12.56 0.20 -7.23
C LEU A 138 13.06 -1.23 -7.47
N TYR A 139 13.00 -2.04 -6.43
CA TYR A 139 13.34 -3.46 -6.50
C TYR A 139 12.08 -4.27 -6.83
N CYS A 140 11.98 -4.74 -8.06
CA CYS A 140 10.82 -5.50 -8.53
C CYS A 140 11.03 -7.03 -8.46
N GLY A 141 12.27 -7.51 -8.23
CA GLY A 141 12.59 -8.93 -8.32
C GLY A 141 12.58 -9.45 -9.77
N ALA A 142 12.76 -10.76 -9.92
CA ALA A 142 12.87 -11.40 -11.23
C ALA A 142 11.58 -11.39 -12.06
N ASN A 143 10.42 -11.39 -11.38
CA ASN A 143 9.11 -11.49 -12.02
C ASN A 143 8.22 -10.24 -11.75
N GLY A 144 8.81 -9.15 -11.28
CA GLY A 144 8.06 -7.92 -10.98
C GLY A 144 7.21 -7.96 -9.71
N THR A 145 7.33 -9.00 -8.89
CA THR A 145 6.45 -9.25 -7.73
C THR A 145 7.15 -9.11 -6.37
N ALA A 146 8.36 -8.56 -6.33
CA ALA A 146 9.04 -8.31 -5.06
C ALA A 146 8.30 -7.22 -4.25
N GLY A 147 8.42 -7.30 -2.93
CA GLY A 147 7.77 -6.35 -2.04
C GLY A 147 6.51 -6.88 -1.37
N GLU A 148 6.13 -8.13 -1.57
CA GLU A 148 4.99 -8.79 -0.90
C GLU A 148 5.26 -9.06 0.60
N LEU A 149 5.76 -8.04 1.31
CA LEU A 149 6.19 -8.16 2.71
C LEU A 149 5.03 -8.41 3.68
N GLY A 150 3.81 -8.02 3.29
CA GLY A 150 2.60 -8.37 4.02
C GLY A 150 2.36 -9.87 4.11
N HIS A 151 2.93 -10.65 3.19
CA HIS A 151 2.81 -12.11 3.14
C HIS A 151 4.01 -12.85 3.74
N MET A 152 4.96 -12.15 4.39
CA MET A 152 5.95 -12.81 5.24
C MET A 152 5.24 -13.62 6.33
N ILE A 153 5.59 -14.91 6.46
CA ILE A 153 5.08 -15.77 7.53
C ILE A 153 5.75 -15.38 8.84
N ILE A 154 4.98 -14.82 9.76
CA ILE A 154 5.44 -14.39 11.09
C ILE A 154 5.11 -15.45 12.15
N GLU A 155 4.03 -16.19 11.97
CA GLU A 155 3.57 -17.24 12.87
C GLU A 155 3.19 -18.48 12.05
N ALA A 156 3.99 -19.55 12.12
CA ALA A 156 3.85 -20.72 11.24
C ALA A 156 2.44 -21.34 11.28
N ASP A 157 1.87 -21.48 12.48
CA ASP A 157 0.52 -22.02 12.71
C ASP A 157 -0.51 -20.90 12.94
N GLY A 158 -0.26 -19.72 12.40
CA GLY A 158 -1.10 -18.52 12.56
C GLY A 158 -2.39 -18.56 11.74
N PRO A 159 -3.20 -17.50 11.82
CA PRO A 159 -4.50 -17.43 11.14
C PRO A 159 -4.37 -17.52 9.62
N PRO A 160 -5.43 -17.98 8.93
CA PRO A 160 -5.45 -18.04 7.47
C PRO A 160 -5.35 -16.63 6.86
N CYS A 161 -4.59 -16.53 5.78
CA CYS A 161 -4.41 -15.34 4.97
C CYS A 161 -5.21 -15.42 3.66
N ALA A 162 -5.64 -14.28 3.14
CA ALA A 162 -6.35 -14.21 1.86
C ALA A 162 -5.50 -14.70 0.67
N CYS A 163 -4.16 -14.72 0.80
CA CYS A 163 -3.25 -15.27 -0.21
C CYS A 163 -3.26 -16.81 -0.30
N GLY A 164 -3.99 -17.49 0.58
CA GLY A 164 -4.04 -18.96 0.68
C GLY A 164 -3.04 -19.57 1.67
N GLY A 165 -2.11 -18.78 2.22
CA GLY A 165 -1.18 -19.18 3.27
C GLY A 165 -1.73 -18.96 4.68
N HIS A 166 -0.88 -19.18 5.69
CA HIS A 166 -1.20 -18.97 7.10
C HIS A 166 -0.11 -18.12 7.78
N GLY A 167 -0.51 -17.37 8.82
CA GLY A 167 0.40 -16.61 9.67
C GLY A 167 1.17 -15.48 9.01
N CYS A 168 0.68 -14.97 7.89
CA CYS A 168 1.23 -13.81 7.22
C CYS A 168 1.14 -12.56 8.11
N LEU A 169 2.08 -11.65 7.98
CA LEU A 169 2.06 -10.36 8.68
C LEU A 169 0.70 -9.64 8.51
N GLU A 170 0.16 -9.64 7.30
CA GLU A 170 -1.14 -9.05 7.00
C GLU A 170 -2.28 -9.69 7.80
N ALA A 171 -2.30 -11.02 7.90
CA ALA A 171 -3.32 -11.75 8.66
C ALA A 171 -3.22 -11.54 10.17
N LEU A 172 -2.12 -10.95 10.65
CA LEU A 172 -1.83 -10.73 12.08
C LEU A 172 -1.92 -9.25 12.50
N ALA A 173 -1.62 -8.31 11.58
CA ALA A 173 -1.42 -6.91 11.95
C ALA A 173 -2.16 -5.89 11.07
N SER A 174 -2.89 -6.32 10.04
CA SER A 174 -3.71 -5.41 9.22
C SER A 174 -4.99 -4.96 9.92
N GLY A 175 -5.65 -3.95 9.36
CA GLY A 175 -6.95 -3.47 9.86
C GLY A 175 -8.03 -4.56 9.84
N THR A 176 -8.05 -5.38 8.78
CA THR A 176 -8.94 -6.55 8.70
C THR A 176 -8.60 -7.61 9.74
N ALA A 177 -7.30 -7.86 9.99
CA ALA A 177 -6.86 -8.80 11.00
C ALA A 177 -7.30 -8.36 12.41
N MET A 178 -7.12 -7.07 12.73
CA MET A 178 -7.57 -6.51 14.00
C MET A 178 -9.09 -6.61 14.17
N ALA A 179 -9.87 -6.33 13.13
CA ALA A 179 -11.32 -6.45 13.17
C ALA A 179 -11.76 -7.89 13.44
N LYS A 180 -11.20 -8.85 12.70
CA LYS A 180 -11.48 -10.29 12.90
C LYS A 180 -11.11 -10.77 14.30
N GLU A 181 -9.99 -10.35 14.84
CA GLU A 181 -9.56 -10.68 16.20
C GLU A 181 -10.54 -10.12 17.25
N ALA A 182 -10.95 -8.85 17.09
CA ALA A 182 -11.94 -8.24 18.00
C ALA A 182 -13.28 -8.97 17.96
N ILE A 183 -13.80 -9.27 16.77
CA ILE A 183 -15.04 -10.01 16.56
C ILE A 183 -14.96 -11.38 17.23
N SER A 184 -13.90 -12.14 16.96
CA SER A 184 -13.67 -13.47 17.54
C SER A 184 -13.68 -13.46 19.07
N ARG A 185 -13.01 -12.47 19.68
CA ARG A 185 -12.99 -12.33 21.16
C ARG A 185 -14.35 -11.96 21.72
N ILE A 186 -15.13 -11.12 21.05
CA ILE A 186 -16.50 -10.77 21.47
C ILE A 186 -17.40 -11.99 21.37
N GLN A 187 -17.32 -12.77 20.30
CA GLN A 187 -18.06 -14.02 20.14
C GLN A 187 -17.70 -15.06 21.21
N ALA A 188 -16.45 -15.07 21.66
CA ALA A 188 -15.99 -15.88 22.78
C ALA A 188 -16.42 -15.35 24.16
N GLY A 189 -17.22 -14.28 24.23
CA GLY A 189 -17.80 -13.74 25.46
C GLY A 189 -17.01 -12.59 26.10
N ALA A 190 -15.99 -12.04 25.44
CA ALA A 190 -15.27 -10.89 25.95
C ALA A 190 -16.18 -9.63 25.95
N ARG A 191 -16.16 -8.86 27.02
CA ARG A 191 -16.89 -7.59 27.12
C ARG A 191 -16.13 -6.48 26.42
N SER A 192 -16.84 -5.72 25.56
CA SER A 192 -16.28 -4.57 24.86
C SER A 192 -17.38 -3.58 24.47
N SER A 193 -17.01 -2.32 24.32
CA SER A 193 -17.86 -1.27 23.76
C SER A 193 -17.99 -1.33 22.24
N LEU A 194 -17.16 -2.11 21.57
CA LEU A 194 -17.05 -2.18 20.09
C LEU A 194 -18.36 -2.55 19.41
N GLY A 195 -19.13 -3.52 19.94
CA GLY A 195 -20.42 -3.90 19.37
C GLY A 195 -21.40 -2.73 19.32
N ARG A 196 -21.47 -1.93 20.39
CA ARG A 196 -22.29 -0.71 20.43
C ARG A 196 -21.77 0.36 19.46
N MET A 197 -20.45 0.55 19.37
CA MET A 197 -19.83 1.53 18.46
C MET A 197 -20.03 1.15 17.00
N ALA A 198 -20.16 -0.13 16.69
CA ALA A 198 -20.45 -0.65 15.35
C ALA A 198 -21.97 -0.70 15.03
N GLY A 199 -22.80 0.01 15.80
CA GLY A 199 -24.25 0.09 15.55
C GLY A 199 -25.03 -1.15 15.98
N GLY A 200 -24.48 -2.01 16.84
CA GLY A 200 -25.10 -3.24 17.34
C GLY A 200 -24.74 -4.49 16.51
N ASP A 201 -24.16 -4.33 15.35
CA ASP A 201 -23.68 -5.42 14.51
C ASP A 201 -22.15 -5.53 14.61
N ILE A 202 -21.66 -6.60 15.23
CA ILE A 202 -20.22 -6.81 15.44
C ILE A 202 -19.46 -7.04 14.14
N ASP A 203 -20.11 -7.50 13.08
CA ASP A 203 -19.46 -7.74 11.78
C ASP A 203 -19.07 -6.42 11.09
N ASN A 204 -19.65 -5.30 11.53
CA ASN A 204 -19.29 -3.95 11.08
C ASN A 204 -18.10 -3.33 11.86
N ILE A 205 -17.45 -4.08 12.76
CA ILE A 205 -16.28 -3.58 13.48
C ILE A 205 -15.12 -3.34 12.50
N THR A 206 -14.52 -2.14 12.57
CA THR A 206 -13.38 -1.73 11.77
C THR A 206 -12.21 -1.33 12.65
N ALA A 207 -11.01 -1.20 12.07
CA ALA A 207 -9.83 -0.68 12.77
C ALA A 207 -10.07 0.71 13.39
N ARG A 208 -10.91 1.55 12.75
CA ARG A 208 -11.29 2.86 13.29
C ARG A 208 -12.12 2.73 14.57
N HIS A 209 -13.07 1.79 14.63
CA HIS A 209 -13.83 1.53 15.86
C HIS A 209 -12.90 1.04 16.97
N ILE A 210 -11.93 0.18 16.64
CA ILE A 210 -10.94 -0.36 17.58
C ILE A 210 -10.05 0.78 18.13
N GLU A 211 -9.58 1.68 17.29
CA GLU A 211 -8.82 2.86 17.72
C GLU A 211 -9.63 3.72 18.70
N LEU A 212 -10.84 4.07 18.32
CA LEU A 212 -11.70 4.94 19.15
C LEU A 212 -12.03 4.29 20.51
N ALA A 213 -12.34 2.99 20.51
CA ALA A 213 -12.61 2.24 21.75
C ALA A 213 -11.37 2.16 22.65
N ALA A 214 -10.19 1.88 22.07
CA ALA A 214 -8.93 1.82 22.80
C ALA A 214 -8.60 3.15 23.48
N ARG A 215 -8.79 4.28 22.78
CA ARG A 215 -8.59 5.64 23.33
C ARG A 215 -9.60 5.97 24.44
N GLN A 216 -10.76 5.30 24.46
CA GLN A 216 -11.76 5.40 25.54
C GLN A 216 -11.53 4.40 26.68
N GLY A 217 -10.43 3.63 26.66
CA GLY A 217 -10.08 2.70 27.74
C GLY A 217 -10.67 1.30 27.59
N ASP A 218 -11.21 0.93 26.42
CA ASP A 218 -11.68 -0.44 26.17
C ASP A 218 -10.52 -1.43 26.16
N GLY A 219 -10.46 -2.31 27.15
CA GLY A 219 -9.33 -3.23 27.34
C GLY A 219 -9.22 -4.28 26.22
N LEU A 220 -10.34 -4.69 25.59
CA LEU A 220 -10.30 -5.61 24.45
C LEU A 220 -9.64 -4.92 23.25
N ALA A 221 -10.08 -3.70 22.93
CA ALA A 221 -9.53 -2.92 21.82
C ALA A 221 -8.04 -2.63 22.01
N GLN A 222 -7.62 -2.25 23.22
CA GLN A 222 -6.20 -2.06 23.57
C GLN A 222 -5.41 -3.35 23.39
N GLY A 223 -5.92 -4.50 23.83
CA GLY A 223 -5.30 -5.80 23.66
C GLY A 223 -5.16 -6.23 22.20
N VAL A 224 -6.13 -5.91 21.35
CA VAL A 224 -6.08 -6.17 19.90
C VAL A 224 -4.98 -5.33 19.24
N ILE A 225 -4.91 -4.03 19.55
CA ILE A 225 -3.86 -3.15 18.99
C ILE A 225 -2.47 -3.59 19.49
N ALA A 226 -2.32 -3.91 20.77
CA ALA A 226 -1.04 -4.37 21.33
C ALA A 226 -0.55 -5.67 20.66
N ARG A 227 -1.47 -6.61 20.33
CA ARG A 227 -1.14 -7.81 19.58
C ARG A 227 -0.70 -7.47 18.14
N ALA A 228 -1.42 -6.61 17.45
CA ALA A 228 -1.06 -6.17 16.11
C ALA A 228 0.30 -5.46 16.09
N ALA A 229 0.58 -4.59 17.08
CA ALA A 229 1.87 -3.93 17.25
C ALA A 229 3.03 -4.93 17.48
N HIS A 230 2.77 -6.00 18.24
CA HIS A 230 3.75 -7.06 18.45
C HIS A 230 4.15 -7.72 17.12
N TYR A 231 3.18 -8.14 16.30
CA TYR A 231 3.46 -8.80 15.02
C TYR A 231 4.03 -7.84 13.98
N LEU A 232 3.54 -6.60 13.93
CA LEU A 232 4.11 -5.57 13.07
C LEU A 232 5.60 -5.35 13.42
N GLY A 233 5.94 -5.30 14.71
CA GLY A 233 7.32 -5.16 15.17
C GLY A 233 8.21 -6.35 14.77
N LEU A 234 7.70 -7.58 14.77
CA LEU A 234 8.42 -8.75 14.25
C LEU A 234 8.63 -8.64 12.72
N GLY A 235 7.61 -8.20 11.98
CA GLY A 235 7.72 -7.93 10.55
C GLY A 235 8.77 -6.86 10.26
N LEU A 236 8.77 -5.76 10.99
CA LEU A 236 9.77 -4.70 10.87
C LEU A 236 11.19 -5.21 11.19
N ALA A 237 11.36 -6.08 12.19
CA ALA A 237 12.65 -6.69 12.51
C ALA A 237 13.16 -7.57 11.35
N ASN A 238 12.29 -8.33 10.71
CA ASN A 238 12.63 -9.11 9.52
C ASN A 238 13.04 -8.20 8.35
N ILE A 239 12.32 -7.11 8.14
CA ILE A 239 12.67 -6.12 7.10
C ILE A 239 14.06 -5.55 7.35
N VAL A 240 14.37 -5.15 8.58
CA VAL A 240 15.70 -4.65 8.94
C VAL A 240 16.78 -5.71 8.70
N ASN A 241 16.55 -6.95 9.13
CA ASN A 241 17.53 -8.02 9.00
C ASN A 241 17.79 -8.46 7.55
N ILE A 242 16.80 -8.34 6.67
CA ILE A 242 16.89 -8.81 5.27
C ILE A 242 17.39 -7.70 4.34
N PHE A 243 16.91 -6.46 4.51
CA PHE A 243 17.14 -5.38 3.55
C PHE A 243 18.13 -4.33 4.06
N ASP A 244 18.41 -4.28 5.36
CA ASP A 244 19.28 -3.25 6.00
C ASP A 244 18.97 -1.83 5.46
N PRO A 245 17.70 -1.36 5.54
CA PRO A 245 17.32 -0.10 4.97
C PRO A 245 17.79 1.08 5.84
N GLU A 246 18.06 2.23 5.21
CA GLU A 246 18.30 3.50 5.91
C GLU A 246 17.00 4.06 6.52
N LEU A 247 15.87 3.74 5.87
CA LEU A 247 14.57 4.31 6.21
C LEU A 247 13.43 3.30 5.98
N ILE A 248 12.55 3.21 6.95
CA ILE A 248 11.24 2.57 6.77
C ILE A 248 10.18 3.65 6.86
N ILE A 249 9.34 3.76 5.82
CA ILE A 249 8.23 4.71 5.77
C ILE A 249 6.95 3.92 5.99
N ILE A 250 6.14 4.31 6.98
CA ILE A 250 4.88 3.63 7.28
C ILE A 250 3.70 4.54 6.94
N GLY A 251 2.89 4.09 6.00
CA GLY A 251 1.66 4.76 5.57
C GLY A 251 0.42 3.90 5.81
N GLY A 252 -0.70 4.36 5.25
CA GLY A 252 -1.99 3.68 5.36
C GLY A 252 -2.86 4.16 6.52
N GLY A 253 -4.16 3.84 6.45
CA GLY A 253 -5.15 4.36 7.39
C GLY A 253 -4.97 3.90 8.83
N VAL A 254 -4.49 2.66 9.01
CA VAL A 254 -4.25 2.04 10.33
C VAL A 254 -3.00 2.62 11.00
N ALA A 255 -1.99 2.99 10.22
CA ALA A 255 -0.78 3.62 10.75
C ALA A 255 -1.03 5.02 11.36
N LYS A 256 -2.21 5.62 11.13
CA LYS A 256 -2.59 6.90 11.78
C LYS A 256 -2.71 6.79 13.30
N MET A 257 -2.95 5.60 13.85
CA MET A 257 -2.82 5.35 15.29
C MET A 257 -1.35 5.06 15.68
N TRP A 258 -0.50 6.03 15.33
CA TRP A 258 0.96 5.92 15.45
C TRP A 258 1.41 5.55 16.86
N ASP A 259 0.91 6.29 17.85
CA ASP A 259 1.19 6.12 19.28
C ASP A 259 0.75 4.75 19.84
N LEU A 260 -0.35 4.21 19.35
CA LEU A 260 -0.91 2.95 19.83
C LEU A 260 -0.35 1.71 19.11
N LEU A 261 0.02 1.85 17.84
CA LEU A 261 0.42 0.73 16.99
C LEU A 261 1.89 0.80 16.58
N VAL A 262 2.31 1.92 15.97
CA VAL A 262 3.62 1.98 15.30
C VAL A 262 4.76 2.17 16.29
N GLU A 263 4.63 3.07 17.27
CA GLU A 263 5.66 3.25 18.31
C GLU A 263 5.94 1.96 19.09
N PRO A 264 4.94 1.21 19.60
CA PRO A 264 5.20 -0.08 20.22
C PRO A 264 5.81 -1.12 19.25
N ALA A 265 5.44 -1.09 17.96
CA ALA A 265 6.04 -1.95 16.95
C ALA A 265 7.53 -1.62 16.72
N ILE A 266 7.90 -0.32 16.70
CA ILE A 266 9.31 0.11 16.62
C ILE A 266 10.10 -0.39 17.82
N GLN A 267 9.58 -0.25 19.02
CA GLN A 267 10.23 -0.78 20.24
C GLN A 267 10.45 -2.29 20.14
N ARG A 268 9.46 -3.02 19.62
CA ARG A 268 9.56 -4.46 19.40
C ARG A 268 10.59 -4.81 18.33
N MET A 269 10.63 -4.07 17.23
CA MET A 269 11.63 -4.19 16.16
C MET A 269 13.04 -4.03 16.76
N GLN A 270 13.29 -2.96 17.50
CA GLN A 270 14.58 -2.68 18.12
C GLN A 270 15.05 -3.79 19.07
N ALA A 271 14.09 -4.41 19.79
CA ALA A 271 14.40 -5.51 20.71
C ALA A 271 14.66 -6.86 20.01
N ARG A 272 14.37 -7.00 18.72
CA ARG A 272 14.38 -8.28 17.97
C ARG A 272 15.26 -8.29 16.73
N ALA A 273 15.54 -7.14 16.13
CA ALA A 273 16.46 -7.06 15.01
C ALA A 273 17.88 -7.45 15.46
N TYR A 274 18.52 -8.32 14.68
CA TYR A 274 19.88 -8.79 14.97
C TYR A 274 20.96 -7.77 14.58
N ALA A 275 20.68 -6.96 13.57
CA ALA A 275 21.67 -6.04 13.01
C ALA A 275 22.25 -5.11 14.08
N LEU A 276 23.58 -5.00 14.15
CA LEU A 276 24.28 -4.06 15.04
C LEU A 276 23.88 -2.59 14.78
N TRP A 277 23.21 -2.36 13.67
CA TRP A 277 22.84 -1.03 13.17
C TRP A 277 21.33 -0.74 13.23
N HIS A 278 20.50 -1.63 13.83
CA HIS A 278 19.04 -1.45 13.91
C HIS A 278 18.62 -0.11 14.53
N PHE A 279 19.47 0.49 15.39
CA PHE A 279 19.26 1.82 15.93
C PHE A 279 19.51 2.96 14.92
N ARG A 280 20.12 2.68 13.76
CA ARG A 280 20.34 3.64 12.70
C ARG A 280 19.20 3.68 11.69
N VAL A 281 18.36 2.64 11.65
CA VAL A 281 17.20 2.60 10.77
C VAL A 281 16.15 3.57 11.31
N ARG A 282 15.83 4.56 10.52
CA ARG A 282 14.75 5.50 10.85
C ARG A 282 13.41 4.92 10.44
N VAL A 283 12.41 5.05 11.29
CA VAL A 283 11.01 4.70 10.96
C VAL A 283 10.19 5.98 11.06
N VAL A 284 9.57 6.38 9.96
CA VAL A 284 8.85 7.65 9.86
C VAL A 284 7.46 7.46 9.24
N PRO A 285 6.50 8.34 9.51
CA PRO A 285 5.23 8.33 8.80
C PRO A 285 5.40 8.77 7.34
N ALA A 286 4.51 8.29 6.47
CA ALA A 286 4.38 8.74 5.10
C ALA A 286 3.92 10.20 5.03
N GLU A 287 4.48 10.99 4.12
CA GLU A 287 4.18 12.42 3.95
C GLU A 287 3.12 12.69 2.88
N LEU A 288 3.07 11.88 1.84
CA LEU A 288 2.22 12.15 0.66
C LEU A 288 0.75 11.74 0.85
N GLY A 289 0.47 10.86 1.82
CA GLY A 289 -0.88 10.36 2.08
C GLY A 289 -1.51 9.75 0.82
N ASP A 290 -2.74 10.15 0.48
CA ASP A 290 -3.49 9.61 -0.66
C ASP A 290 -2.86 9.94 -2.03
N ARG A 291 -1.90 10.86 -2.08
CA ARG A 291 -1.18 11.23 -3.30
C ARG A 291 0.01 10.32 -3.61
N ALA A 292 0.44 9.48 -2.66
CA ALA A 292 1.64 8.66 -2.80
C ALA A 292 1.59 7.77 -4.05
N GLY A 293 0.48 7.07 -4.29
CA GLY A 293 0.30 6.20 -5.46
C GLY A 293 0.34 6.97 -6.79
N VAL A 294 -0.35 8.11 -6.87
CA VAL A 294 -0.36 8.94 -8.11
C VAL A 294 1.03 9.50 -8.40
N LEU A 295 1.69 10.09 -7.40
CA LEU A 295 3.03 10.64 -7.58
C LEU A 295 4.07 9.54 -7.84
N GLY A 296 3.88 8.37 -7.25
CA GLY A 296 4.70 7.20 -7.54
C GLY A 296 4.54 6.70 -8.98
N ALA A 297 3.32 6.69 -9.50
CA ALA A 297 3.06 6.38 -10.90
C ALA A 297 3.75 7.38 -11.84
N VAL A 298 3.75 8.67 -11.49
CA VAL A 298 4.51 9.72 -12.22
C VAL A 298 6.02 9.42 -12.17
N ALA A 299 6.57 9.15 -10.99
CA ALA A 299 7.99 8.81 -10.84
C ALA A 299 8.37 7.58 -11.69
N PHE A 300 7.51 6.57 -11.73
CA PHE A 300 7.71 5.36 -12.51
C PHE A 300 7.80 5.64 -14.03
N VAL A 301 6.88 6.46 -14.55
CA VAL A 301 6.93 6.93 -15.96
C VAL A 301 8.26 7.65 -16.25
N LEU A 302 8.64 8.59 -15.38
CA LEU A 302 9.86 9.39 -15.60
C LEU A 302 11.13 8.54 -15.58
N GLN A 303 11.22 7.54 -14.70
CA GLN A 303 12.37 6.61 -14.66
C GLN A 303 12.50 5.80 -15.94
N HIS A 304 11.39 5.26 -16.48
CA HIS A 304 11.43 4.48 -17.72
C HIS A 304 11.80 5.31 -18.93
N ARG A 305 11.21 6.50 -19.08
CA ARG A 305 11.53 7.40 -20.18
C ARG A 305 12.97 7.93 -20.17
N SER A 306 13.55 8.07 -18.98
CA SER A 306 14.96 8.47 -18.84
C SER A 306 15.90 7.33 -19.28
N ALA A 307 15.53 6.08 -19.00
CA ALA A 307 16.29 4.91 -19.43
C ALA A 307 16.25 4.73 -20.97
N GLU A 308 15.09 4.96 -21.60
CA GLU A 308 14.93 4.89 -23.06
C GLU A 308 15.72 5.97 -23.83
N LYS A 309 15.90 7.16 -23.24
CA LYS A 309 16.67 8.26 -23.85
C LYS A 309 18.18 8.14 -23.64
N GLY A 310 18.63 7.29 -22.73
CA GLY A 310 20.04 7.06 -22.44
C GLY A 310 20.66 5.88 -23.20
N GLN A 311 19.86 5.18 -24.01
CA GLN A 311 20.30 4.16 -24.98
C GLN A 311 20.39 4.77 -26.38
#